data_fd5f5c0af9e5372b6270d67b61972130
#
_entry.id   fd5f5c0af9e5372b6270d67b61972130
#
_cell.length_a   1.000
_cell.length_b   1.000
_cell.length_c   1.000
_cell.angle_alpha   90.00
_cell.angle_beta   90.00
_cell.angle_gamma   90.00
#
_symmetry.space_group_name_H-M   'P 1'
#
loop_
_entity.id
_entity.type
_entity.pdbx_description
1 polymer ?
#
loop_
_entity_poly.entity_id
_entity_poly.type
_entity_poly.pdbx_seq_one_letter_code
_entity_poly.pdbx_strand_id
1 'polypeptide(L)'
;STSVNSINTQIANFVDLINDNDLSIDRIYIYQDGARLPKGQNIFRSIGTSLKRFGYSFMGQSYSASNTDESHIQVWVNRPRTYVEIMQKMIDEKFTPETGIEVDLSIMTDAQKLILSNASGDTPDIATGINYSIPFDLAIRGSLVDLSKFDNYKEVFGRYSEGLLVPSVVGDGLYSLPETMNFYVMFYRTDILSKLGLSVPNTMDELIAMLPDLQMRGLNVYYPTAAMLVMRNFHGTTPIIYQMDGALYGNTALDILVDSEATVEGFTELTELFTLYDLPVDVPNFYQHFRNGDLPIGIADFNSYNLILNAAPEIANSWSIALVPGIEDEETGEVKRYMSGGAESTVMFSSDDEREQKAWQFMEWWSRADIQAEFGQRLQILYGDEYISSYKRF
;
A
#
# COMPACT_ATOMS: atom_id res chain seq x y z
N SER A 1 -27.51 8.47 -19.09
CA SER A 1 -26.92 8.00 -17.82
C SER A 1 -25.61 7.24 -17.99
N THR A 2 -25.34 6.62 -19.13
CA THR A 2 -24.11 5.88 -19.43
C THR A 2 -22.84 6.78 -19.44
N SER A 3 -22.98 8.01 -19.87
CA SER A 3 -21.83 8.95 -19.98
C SER A 3 -21.32 9.46 -18.63
N VAL A 4 -22.20 9.67 -17.64
CA VAL A 4 -21.80 10.16 -16.31
C VAL A 4 -21.08 9.05 -15.53
N ASN A 5 -21.54 7.80 -15.67
CA ASN A 5 -20.89 6.64 -15.04
C ASN A 5 -19.51 6.37 -15.65
N SER A 6 -19.35 6.53 -16.97
CA SER A 6 -18.06 6.44 -17.64
C SER A 6 -17.06 7.52 -17.16
N ILE A 7 -17.54 8.74 -16.94
CA ILE A 7 -16.72 9.85 -16.41
C ILE A 7 -16.30 9.58 -14.98
N ASN A 8 -17.21 9.12 -14.11
CA ASN A 8 -16.86 8.78 -12.73
C ASN A 8 -15.83 7.65 -12.65
N THR A 9 -15.94 6.64 -13.52
CA THR A 9 -14.95 5.56 -13.60
C THR A 9 -13.60 6.06 -14.08
N GLN A 10 -13.59 6.93 -15.09
CA GLN A 10 -12.33 7.53 -15.56
C GLN A 10 -11.70 8.44 -14.51
N ILE A 11 -12.49 9.19 -13.75
CA ILE A 11 -11.99 10.01 -12.64
C ILE A 11 -11.44 9.12 -11.52
N ALA A 12 -12.10 8.04 -11.14
CA ALA A 12 -11.61 7.09 -10.14
C ALA A 12 -10.27 6.45 -10.55
N ASN A 13 -10.15 6.03 -11.82
CA ASN A 13 -8.88 5.52 -12.35
C ASN A 13 -7.78 6.59 -12.43
N PHE A 14 -8.17 7.86 -12.62
CA PHE A 14 -7.22 8.98 -12.61
C PHE A 14 -6.74 9.36 -11.22
N VAL A 15 -7.51 9.11 -10.17
CA VAL A 15 -7.11 9.42 -8.78
C VAL A 15 -5.85 8.65 -8.40
N ASP A 16 -5.78 7.37 -8.73
CA ASP A 16 -4.58 6.56 -8.46
C ASP A 16 -3.39 7.01 -9.33
N LEU A 17 -3.64 7.34 -10.61
CA LEU A 17 -2.61 7.88 -11.50
C LEU A 17 -2.13 9.29 -11.10
N ILE A 18 -2.99 10.10 -10.48
CA ILE A 18 -2.61 11.44 -9.97
C ILE A 18 -1.75 11.32 -8.72
N ASN A 19 -1.97 10.31 -7.87
CA ASN A 19 -1.15 10.07 -6.70
C ASN A 19 0.27 9.59 -7.05
N ASP A 20 0.43 8.91 -8.21
CA ASP A 20 1.71 8.37 -8.66
C ASP A 20 2.49 9.30 -9.62
N ASN A 21 1.88 10.38 -10.10
CA ASN A 21 2.53 11.29 -11.03
C ASN A 21 2.62 12.70 -10.47
N ASP A 22 3.83 13.24 -10.39
CA ASP A 22 4.07 14.66 -10.17
C ASP A 22 3.23 15.50 -11.13
N LEU A 23 2.30 16.27 -10.59
CA LEU A 23 1.56 17.44 -11.17
C LEU A 23 1.79 17.73 -12.68
N SER A 24 1.76 16.70 -13.53
CA SER A 24 1.81 16.88 -14.98
C SER A 24 0.47 17.36 -15.57
N ILE A 25 -0.61 17.34 -14.75
CA ILE A 25 -1.95 17.78 -15.15
C ILE A 25 -2.26 19.12 -14.47
N ASP A 26 -2.28 20.17 -15.26
CA ASP A 26 -2.60 21.52 -14.76
C ASP A 26 -4.08 21.76 -14.53
N ARG A 27 -4.91 21.19 -15.37
CA ARG A 27 -6.36 21.42 -15.37
C ARG A 27 -7.08 20.27 -16.03
N ILE A 28 -8.17 19.85 -15.43
CA ILE A 28 -9.15 18.93 -16.01
C ILE A 28 -10.39 19.77 -16.36
N TYR A 29 -10.87 19.65 -17.59
CA TYR A 29 -12.10 20.27 -18.04
C TYR A 29 -13.16 19.19 -18.27
N ILE A 30 -14.26 19.25 -17.52
CA ILE A 30 -15.45 18.46 -17.77
C ILE A 30 -16.42 19.36 -18.52
N TYR A 31 -16.80 19.00 -19.75
CA TYR A 31 -17.66 19.81 -20.58
C TYR A 31 -18.71 18.99 -21.32
N GLN A 32 -19.81 19.62 -21.65
CA GLN A 32 -20.89 19.03 -22.44
C GLN A 32 -20.58 19.20 -23.93
N ASP A 33 -20.98 18.23 -24.77
CA ASP A 33 -20.76 18.29 -26.21
C ASP A 33 -21.26 19.61 -26.79
N GLY A 34 -20.38 20.29 -27.56
CA GLY A 34 -20.65 21.63 -28.13
C GLY A 34 -20.14 22.80 -27.30
N ALA A 35 -19.59 22.60 -26.09
CA ALA A 35 -18.96 23.68 -25.34
C ALA A 35 -17.61 24.11 -25.94
N ARG A 36 -17.35 25.41 -25.97
CA ARG A 36 -16.07 25.95 -26.45
C ARG A 36 -15.00 25.75 -25.36
N LEU A 37 -14.00 24.93 -25.65
CA LEU A 37 -12.82 24.80 -24.80
C LEU A 37 -11.98 26.09 -24.79
N PRO A 38 -11.35 26.44 -23.66
CA PRO A 38 -10.37 27.52 -23.64
C PRO A 38 -9.24 27.24 -24.62
N LYS A 39 -8.86 28.25 -25.39
CA LYS A 39 -7.76 28.16 -26.37
C LYS A 39 -6.46 27.77 -25.63
N GLY A 40 -5.68 26.87 -26.24
CA GLY A 40 -4.36 26.48 -25.74
C GLY A 40 -3.46 27.68 -25.49
N GLN A 41 -2.56 27.58 -24.54
CA GLN A 41 -1.67 28.68 -24.15
C GLN A 41 -0.67 29.00 -25.27
N ASN A 42 -0.49 30.27 -25.58
CA ASN A 42 0.60 30.75 -26.42
C ASN A 42 1.94 30.57 -25.68
N ILE A 43 3.04 30.33 -26.43
CA ILE A 43 4.40 30.12 -25.92
C ILE A 43 4.78 31.17 -24.86
N PHE A 44 4.45 32.44 -25.03
CA PHE A 44 4.71 33.53 -24.08
C PHE A 44 3.90 33.41 -22.78
N ARG A 45 2.70 32.86 -22.83
CA ARG A 45 1.87 32.58 -21.65
C ARG A 45 2.37 31.33 -20.90
N SER A 46 2.89 30.37 -21.63
CA SER A 46 3.54 29.18 -21.07
C SER A 46 4.80 29.54 -20.28
N ILE A 47 5.65 30.44 -20.84
CA ILE A 47 6.84 30.95 -20.14
C ILE A 47 6.44 31.76 -18.90
N GLY A 48 5.42 32.62 -19.00
CA GLY A 48 4.92 33.40 -17.85
C GLY A 48 4.30 32.52 -16.75
N THR A 49 3.61 31.44 -17.13
CA THR A 49 3.09 30.45 -16.16
C THR A 49 4.20 29.60 -15.57
N SER A 50 5.20 29.22 -16.34
CA SER A 50 6.37 28.49 -15.83
C SER A 50 7.20 29.34 -14.86
N LEU A 51 7.39 30.63 -15.14
CA LEU A 51 8.02 31.57 -14.20
C LEU A 51 7.17 31.83 -12.96
N LYS A 52 5.84 31.92 -13.08
CA LYS A 52 4.95 31.99 -11.92
C LYS A 52 4.99 30.71 -11.11
N ARG A 53 5.00 29.54 -11.73
CA ARG A 53 5.13 28.25 -11.05
C ARG A 53 6.47 28.11 -10.35
N PHE A 54 7.54 28.54 -11.00
CA PHE A 54 8.86 28.62 -10.38
C PHE A 54 8.82 29.55 -9.17
N GLY A 55 8.18 30.75 -9.26
CA GLY A 55 7.96 31.63 -8.13
C GLY A 55 7.08 31.03 -7.03
N TYR A 56 5.98 30.34 -7.39
CA TYR A 56 5.13 29.65 -6.43
C TYR A 56 5.79 28.41 -5.81
N SER A 57 6.70 27.75 -6.52
CA SER A 57 7.54 26.67 -5.96
C SER A 57 8.41 27.17 -4.82
N PHE A 58 8.82 28.44 -4.84
CA PHE A 58 9.56 29.06 -3.73
C PHE A 58 8.66 29.66 -2.63
N MET A 59 7.41 30.01 -2.94
CA MET A 59 6.50 30.68 -1.99
C MET A 59 5.48 29.73 -1.35
N GLY A 60 5.32 28.51 -1.88
CA GLY A 60 4.28 27.56 -1.48
C GLY A 60 4.73 26.39 -0.61
N GLN A 61 5.99 26.36 -0.20
CA GLN A 61 6.53 25.24 0.55
C GLN A 61 6.77 25.60 2.03
N SER A 62 5.69 25.67 2.80
CA SER A 62 5.81 25.67 4.27
C SER A 62 6.31 24.33 4.82
N TYR A 63 6.47 23.32 3.97
CA TYR A 63 6.97 21.97 4.27
C TYR A 63 8.16 21.59 3.39
N SER A 64 9.03 22.52 3.02
CA SER A 64 10.27 22.20 2.34
C SER A 64 11.48 22.47 3.22
N ALA A 65 12.47 21.59 3.11
CA ALA A 65 13.69 21.54 3.91
C ALA A 65 14.60 22.81 3.90
N SER A 66 14.12 23.94 3.40
CA SER A 66 14.94 25.16 3.23
C SER A 66 14.97 26.11 4.43
N ASN A 67 14.23 25.80 5.52
CA ASN A 67 14.23 26.58 6.78
C ASN A 67 14.11 25.64 7.99
N THR A 68 14.89 24.59 8.04
CA THR A 68 14.91 23.66 9.17
C THR A 68 15.77 24.24 10.28
N ASP A 69 15.20 24.37 11.47
CA ASP A 69 15.98 24.61 12.67
C ASP A 69 16.73 23.30 13.01
N GLU A 70 18.06 23.35 13.07
CA GLU A 70 18.88 22.16 13.37
C GLU A 70 18.60 21.58 14.75
N SER A 71 17.93 22.32 15.63
CA SER A 71 17.50 21.83 16.94
C SER A 71 16.25 20.94 16.90
N HIS A 72 15.45 21.04 15.82
CA HIS A 72 14.21 20.28 15.63
C HIS A 72 14.51 18.91 15.00
N ILE A 73 13.68 17.91 15.31
CA ILE A 73 13.71 16.60 14.64
C ILE A 73 13.13 16.73 13.25
N GLN A 74 13.88 16.33 12.24
CA GLN A 74 13.51 16.40 10.84
C GLN A 74 12.84 15.09 10.40
N VAL A 75 11.58 15.15 9.98
CA VAL A 75 10.83 13.97 9.53
C VAL A 75 10.39 14.14 8.08
N TRP A 76 10.87 13.26 7.20
CA TRP A 76 10.40 13.23 5.83
C TRP A 76 9.24 12.26 5.69
N VAL A 77 8.14 12.74 5.12
CA VAL A 77 6.86 12.03 5.06
C VAL A 77 6.47 11.78 3.61
N ASN A 78 6.42 10.51 3.21
CA ASN A 78 5.96 10.08 1.89
C ASN A 78 4.44 9.94 1.90
N ARG A 79 3.73 11.05 2.04
CA ARG A 79 2.27 11.12 2.07
C ARG A 79 1.78 12.39 1.38
N PRO A 80 0.52 12.41 0.91
CA PRO A 80 -0.11 13.62 0.43
C PRO A 80 -0.11 14.73 1.47
N ARG A 81 -0.10 15.97 1.01
CA ARG A 81 -0.05 17.16 1.87
C ARG A 81 -1.12 17.17 2.97
N THR A 82 -2.31 16.71 2.66
CA THR A 82 -3.42 16.62 3.62
C THR A 82 -3.09 15.76 4.84
N TYR A 83 -2.38 14.67 4.64
CA TYR A 83 -1.90 13.79 5.71
C TYR A 83 -0.86 14.50 6.58
N VAL A 84 0.10 15.16 5.94
CA VAL A 84 1.19 15.87 6.62
C VAL A 84 0.65 17.04 7.46
N GLU A 85 -0.34 17.77 6.97
CA GLU A 85 -1.00 18.87 7.71
C GLU A 85 -1.67 18.38 8.98
N ILE A 86 -2.38 17.23 8.93
CA ILE A 86 -3.01 16.65 10.15
C ILE A 86 -1.94 16.11 11.09
N MET A 87 -0.92 15.45 10.57
CA MET A 87 0.19 14.92 11.36
C MET A 87 0.91 16.05 12.11
N GLN A 88 1.27 17.16 11.43
CA GLN A 88 1.88 18.33 12.06
C GLN A 88 0.98 18.90 13.15
N LYS A 89 -0.30 19.08 12.87
CA LYS A 89 -1.26 19.58 13.87
C LYS A 89 -1.33 18.69 15.11
N MET A 90 -1.28 17.35 14.95
CA MET A 90 -1.27 16.44 16.09
C MET A 90 0.04 16.52 16.89
N ILE A 91 1.16 16.72 16.22
CA ILE A 91 2.45 16.96 16.86
C ILE A 91 2.39 18.21 17.72
N ASP A 92 1.96 19.33 17.13
CA ASP A 92 1.88 20.63 17.80
C ASP A 92 0.89 20.64 18.98
N GLU A 93 -0.21 19.88 18.87
CA GLU A 93 -1.25 19.81 19.90
C GLU A 93 -0.92 18.84 21.04
N LYS A 94 -0.13 17.79 20.79
CA LYS A 94 0.05 16.69 21.74
C LYS A 94 1.51 16.36 22.02
N PHE A 95 2.30 16.04 20.98
CA PHE A 95 3.66 15.54 21.17
C PHE A 95 4.59 16.62 21.71
N THR A 96 4.66 17.77 21.05
CA THR A 96 5.54 18.87 21.49
C THR A 96 5.20 19.40 22.88
N PRO A 97 3.90 19.64 23.26
CA PRO A 97 3.57 20.04 24.61
C PRO A 97 3.90 19.01 25.70
N GLU A 98 3.85 17.72 25.39
CA GLU A 98 4.13 16.63 26.33
C GLU A 98 5.62 16.40 26.53
N THR A 99 6.42 16.51 25.45
CA THR A 99 7.83 16.12 25.44
C THR A 99 8.80 17.30 25.41
N GLY A 100 8.36 18.47 24.97
CA GLY A 100 9.22 19.61 24.67
C GLY A 100 10.06 19.46 23.41
N ILE A 101 9.81 18.41 22.61
CA ILE A 101 10.57 18.14 21.36
C ILE A 101 9.82 18.77 20.19
N GLU A 102 10.49 19.64 19.46
CA GLU A 102 9.98 20.22 18.23
C GLU A 102 10.27 19.30 17.04
N VAL A 103 9.30 19.16 16.11
CA VAL A 103 9.38 18.28 14.94
C VAL A 103 8.93 19.03 13.71
N ASP A 104 9.81 19.06 12.71
CA ASP A 104 9.54 19.64 11.39
C ASP A 104 9.24 18.54 10.37
N LEU A 105 8.05 18.59 9.78
CA LEU A 105 7.65 17.66 8.73
C LEU A 105 7.99 18.24 7.35
N SER A 106 8.57 17.41 6.49
CA SER A 106 8.80 17.72 5.07
C SER A 106 8.16 16.65 4.19
N ILE A 107 7.44 17.08 3.16
CA ILE A 107 6.85 16.17 2.19
C ILE A 107 7.94 15.58 1.31
N MET A 108 8.00 14.27 1.26
CA MET A 108 8.84 13.51 0.35
C MET A 108 7.95 12.92 -0.74
N THR A 109 8.08 13.42 -1.96
CA THR A 109 7.25 13.00 -3.11
C THR A 109 7.72 11.69 -3.73
N ASP A 110 8.97 11.28 -3.47
CA ASP A 110 9.58 10.07 -4.01
C ASP A 110 10.56 9.46 -3.00
N ALA A 111 10.35 8.21 -2.64
CA ALA A 111 11.22 7.45 -1.76
C ALA A 111 12.66 7.25 -2.35
N GLN A 112 12.84 7.35 -3.67
CA GLN A 112 14.16 7.37 -4.31
C GLN A 112 15.04 8.52 -3.80
N LYS A 113 14.41 9.62 -3.38
CA LYS A 113 15.11 10.76 -2.78
C LYS A 113 15.91 10.35 -1.55
N LEU A 114 15.42 9.39 -0.74
CA LEU A 114 16.17 8.89 0.42
C LEU A 114 17.50 8.25 0.05
N ILE A 115 17.53 7.48 -1.03
CA ILE A 115 18.74 6.80 -1.49
C ILE A 115 19.76 7.84 -1.95
N LEU A 116 19.32 8.86 -2.67
CA LEU A 116 20.19 9.96 -3.13
C LEU A 116 20.69 10.83 -1.98
N SER A 117 19.81 11.20 -1.06
CA SER A 117 20.14 11.99 0.12
C SER A 117 21.09 11.25 1.05
N ASN A 118 20.91 9.95 1.22
CA ASN A 118 21.84 9.13 1.96
C ASN A 118 23.25 9.14 1.34
N ALA A 119 23.34 9.11 0.02
CA ALA A 119 24.62 9.17 -0.69
C ALA A 119 25.32 10.56 -0.56
N SER A 120 24.55 11.63 -0.39
CA SER A 120 25.05 13.01 -0.21
C SER A 120 25.28 13.40 1.26
N GLY A 121 24.82 12.59 2.22
CA GLY A 121 24.90 12.91 3.65
C GLY A 121 23.85 13.92 4.12
N ASP A 122 22.83 14.21 3.33
CA ASP A 122 21.71 15.10 3.66
C ASP A 122 20.45 14.27 3.94
N THR A 123 20.47 13.55 5.07
CA THR A 123 19.35 12.68 5.51
C THR A 123 18.53 13.36 6.61
N PRO A 124 17.20 13.08 6.67
CA PRO A 124 16.39 13.44 7.82
C PRO A 124 16.77 12.57 9.03
N ASP A 125 16.24 12.90 10.21
CA ASP A 125 16.31 11.99 11.36
C ASP A 125 15.41 10.78 11.17
N ILE A 126 14.22 11.02 10.62
CA ILE A 126 13.19 9.99 10.39
C ILE A 126 12.65 10.13 8.98
N ALA A 127 12.37 9.00 8.34
CA ALA A 127 11.56 8.95 7.14
C ALA A 127 10.39 7.97 7.34
N THR A 128 9.18 8.36 6.93
CA THR A 128 7.95 7.59 7.11
C THR A 128 7.19 7.41 5.79
N GLY A 129 6.36 6.38 5.69
CA GLY A 129 5.70 6.00 4.45
C GLY A 129 6.64 5.32 3.44
N ILE A 130 7.66 4.62 3.93
CA ILE A 130 8.71 4.00 3.12
C ILE A 130 8.31 2.57 2.77
N ASN A 131 8.39 2.22 1.49
CA ASN A 131 8.15 0.85 1.06
C ASN A 131 9.08 -0.12 1.80
N TYR A 132 8.53 -1.26 2.24
CA TYR A 132 9.20 -2.27 3.06
C TYR A 132 10.54 -2.81 2.50
N SER A 133 10.81 -2.64 1.21
CA SER A 133 12.07 -3.07 0.60
C SER A 133 13.23 -2.07 0.82
N ILE A 134 12.94 -0.80 0.99
CA ILE A 134 13.95 0.25 1.13
C ILE A 134 14.70 0.17 2.47
N PRO A 135 14.06 -0.12 3.62
CA PRO A 135 14.76 -0.26 4.89
C PRO A 135 15.90 -1.28 4.86
N PHE A 136 15.68 -2.40 4.16
CA PHE A 136 16.73 -3.41 3.99
C PHE A 136 17.99 -2.83 3.30
N ASP A 137 17.80 -2.14 2.16
CA ASP A 137 18.92 -1.56 1.40
C ASP A 137 19.68 -0.49 2.19
N LEU A 138 18.99 0.30 3.00
CA LEU A 138 19.61 1.32 3.84
C LEU A 138 20.32 0.71 5.06
N ALA A 139 19.73 -0.33 5.67
CA ALA A 139 20.29 -1.01 6.83
C ALA A 139 21.61 -1.72 6.51
N ILE A 140 21.66 -2.48 5.39
CA ILE A 140 22.91 -3.17 4.98
C ILE A 140 24.04 -2.20 4.62
N ARG A 141 23.73 -0.93 4.33
CA ARG A 141 24.70 0.15 4.09
C ARG A 141 25.12 0.86 5.38
N GLY A 142 24.55 0.47 6.53
CA GLY A 142 24.85 1.08 7.82
C GLY A 142 24.28 2.50 7.98
N SER A 143 23.23 2.86 7.22
CA SER A 143 22.64 4.20 7.23
C SER A 143 21.56 4.37 8.28
N LEU A 144 21.00 3.26 8.77
CA LEU A 144 19.89 3.26 9.73
C LEU A 144 20.36 2.87 11.13
N VAL A 145 19.64 3.37 12.11
CA VAL A 145 19.81 3.01 13.51
C VAL A 145 19.17 1.64 13.75
N ASP A 146 19.91 0.76 14.45
CA ASP A 146 19.30 -0.44 15.02
C ASP A 146 18.41 -0.03 16.20
N LEU A 147 17.12 -0.15 16.00
CA LEU A 147 16.08 0.25 16.98
C LEU A 147 16.07 -0.65 18.23
N SER A 148 16.71 -1.81 18.18
CA SER A 148 16.84 -2.69 19.34
C SER A 148 17.74 -2.13 20.44
N LYS A 149 18.50 -1.06 20.15
CA LYS A 149 19.33 -0.37 21.14
C LYS A 149 18.53 0.41 22.21
N PHE A 150 17.26 0.73 21.94
CA PHE A 150 16.43 1.52 22.86
C PHE A 150 15.79 0.62 23.92
N ASP A 151 15.77 1.07 25.18
CA ASP A 151 15.37 0.23 26.32
C ASP A 151 13.96 -0.36 26.20
N ASN A 152 13.01 0.41 25.64
CA ASN A 152 11.60 0.01 25.53
C ASN A 152 11.22 -0.60 24.14
N TYR A 153 12.22 -0.94 23.32
CA TYR A 153 11.94 -1.44 21.95
C TYR A 153 11.01 -2.65 21.94
N LYS A 154 11.12 -3.57 22.91
CA LYS A 154 10.27 -4.78 23.00
C LYS A 154 8.80 -4.44 23.20
N GLU A 155 8.49 -3.39 23.96
CA GLU A 155 7.13 -2.91 24.13
C GLU A 155 6.58 -2.34 22.83
N VAL A 156 7.39 -1.50 22.15
CA VAL A 156 7.00 -0.86 20.89
C VAL A 156 6.80 -1.90 19.78
N PHE A 157 7.74 -2.82 19.61
CA PHE A 157 7.62 -3.89 18.61
C PHE A 157 6.52 -4.90 18.96
N GLY A 158 6.23 -5.13 20.23
CA GLY A 158 5.10 -5.96 20.69
C GLY A 158 3.71 -5.43 20.32
N ARG A 159 3.62 -4.20 19.80
CA ARG A 159 2.37 -3.63 19.25
C ARG A 159 2.00 -4.21 17.88
N TYR A 160 2.89 -4.97 17.25
CA TYR A 160 2.78 -5.49 15.89
C TYR A 160 2.72 -7.01 15.89
N SER A 161 2.04 -7.60 14.91
CA SER A 161 2.13 -9.03 14.66
C SER A 161 3.52 -9.41 14.12
N GLU A 162 4.00 -10.60 14.46
CA GLU A 162 5.32 -11.08 14.06
C GLU A 162 5.54 -11.04 12.54
N GLY A 163 4.53 -11.41 11.75
CA GLY A 163 4.61 -11.39 10.30
C GLY A 163 4.85 -9.99 9.70
N LEU A 164 4.38 -8.93 10.35
CA LEU A 164 4.64 -7.55 9.91
C LEU A 164 6.06 -7.09 10.22
N LEU A 165 6.72 -7.71 11.19
CA LEU A 165 8.07 -7.35 11.61
C LEU A 165 9.17 -8.00 10.76
N VAL A 166 8.84 -9.03 9.98
CA VAL A 166 9.81 -9.75 9.14
C VAL A 166 10.63 -8.79 8.25
N PRO A 167 10.05 -7.82 7.53
CA PRO A 167 10.83 -6.88 6.73
C PRO A 167 11.67 -5.90 7.53
N SER A 168 11.43 -5.77 8.84
CA SER A 168 12.18 -4.87 9.72
C SER A 168 13.48 -5.47 10.22
N VAL A 169 13.64 -6.79 10.10
CA VAL A 169 14.80 -7.53 10.59
C VAL A 169 15.88 -7.60 9.52
N VAL A 170 17.09 -7.18 9.84
CA VAL A 170 18.27 -7.33 8.99
C VAL A 170 19.42 -7.86 9.86
N GLY A 171 19.87 -9.09 9.61
CA GLY A 171 20.78 -9.78 10.53
C GLY A 171 20.12 -9.96 11.91
N ASP A 172 20.78 -9.47 12.95
CA ASP A 172 20.28 -9.54 14.34
C ASP A 172 19.60 -8.21 14.77
N GLY A 173 19.55 -7.20 13.90
CA GLY A 173 19.03 -5.86 14.21
C GLY A 173 17.62 -5.60 13.70
N LEU A 174 16.98 -4.56 14.25
CA LEU A 174 15.63 -4.08 13.90
C LEU A 174 15.75 -2.64 13.35
N TYR A 175 15.40 -2.42 12.08
CA TYR A 175 15.72 -1.17 11.38
C TYR A 175 14.51 -0.37 10.92
N SER A 176 13.30 -0.84 11.17
CA SER A 176 12.10 -0.09 10.82
C SER A 176 10.92 -0.45 11.71
N LEU A 177 9.94 0.47 11.83
CA LEU A 177 8.64 0.19 12.41
C LEU A 177 7.59 0.16 11.30
N PRO A 178 6.73 -0.88 11.21
CA PRO A 178 5.60 -0.88 10.28
C PRO A 178 4.66 0.30 10.57
N GLU A 179 4.18 0.98 9.54
CA GLU A 179 3.25 2.10 9.66
C GLU A 179 1.87 1.77 9.08
N THR A 180 1.84 1.35 7.83
CA THR A 180 0.61 0.91 7.16
C THR A 180 0.76 -0.51 6.67
N MET A 181 -0.38 -1.19 6.52
CA MET A 181 -0.41 -2.55 6.02
C MET A 181 -1.40 -2.65 4.86
N ASN A 182 -0.98 -3.30 3.79
CA ASN A 182 -1.84 -3.75 2.71
C ASN A 182 -1.73 -5.27 2.59
N PHE A 183 -2.84 -5.94 2.41
CA PHE A 183 -2.93 -7.40 2.35
C PHE A 183 -4.01 -7.82 1.36
N TYR A 184 -3.96 -9.05 0.91
CA TYR A 184 -4.93 -9.59 -0.03
C TYR A 184 -6.11 -10.23 0.69
N VAL A 185 -7.30 -10.02 0.12
CA VAL A 185 -8.56 -10.65 0.51
C VAL A 185 -9.29 -11.11 -0.75
N MET A 186 -10.20 -12.04 -0.58
CA MET A 186 -11.11 -12.41 -1.64
C MET A 186 -12.33 -11.49 -1.63
N PHE A 187 -12.59 -10.83 -2.75
CA PHE A 187 -13.83 -10.08 -3.02
C PHE A 187 -14.81 -10.99 -3.75
N TYR A 188 -16.08 -10.95 -3.39
CA TYR A 188 -17.08 -11.72 -4.09
C TYR A 188 -18.43 -11.00 -4.18
N ARG A 189 -19.13 -11.20 -5.31
CA ARG A 189 -20.46 -10.66 -5.59
C ARG A 189 -21.52 -11.58 -4.97
N THR A 190 -22.13 -11.15 -3.87
CA THR A 190 -23.16 -11.91 -3.15
C THR A 190 -24.42 -12.13 -3.99
N ASP A 191 -24.80 -11.14 -4.77
CA ASP A 191 -25.97 -11.19 -5.66
C ASP A 191 -25.79 -12.19 -6.82
N ILE A 192 -24.58 -12.30 -7.38
CA ILE A 192 -24.27 -13.21 -8.49
C ILE A 192 -24.15 -14.64 -7.96
N LEU A 193 -23.36 -14.88 -6.92
CA LEU A 193 -23.20 -16.21 -6.33
C LEU A 193 -24.56 -16.78 -5.89
N SER A 194 -25.38 -15.97 -5.20
CA SER A 194 -26.70 -16.38 -4.76
C SER A 194 -27.63 -16.77 -5.93
N LYS A 195 -27.62 -16.00 -7.03
CA LYS A 195 -28.40 -16.33 -8.24
C LYS A 195 -27.95 -17.63 -8.89
N LEU A 196 -26.68 -17.97 -8.79
CA LEU A 196 -26.12 -19.20 -9.36
C LEU A 196 -26.21 -20.39 -8.39
N GLY A 197 -26.62 -20.17 -7.15
CA GLY A 197 -26.64 -21.19 -6.11
C GLY A 197 -25.24 -21.63 -5.66
N LEU A 198 -24.22 -20.77 -5.84
CA LEU A 198 -22.84 -21.03 -5.49
C LEU A 198 -22.55 -20.51 -4.09
N SER A 199 -21.75 -21.27 -3.32
CA SER A 199 -21.24 -20.87 -2.03
C SER A 199 -19.92 -20.12 -2.17
N VAL A 200 -19.55 -19.34 -1.16
CA VAL A 200 -18.24 -18.67 -1.09
C VAL A 200 -17.16 -19.73 -0.90
N PRO A 201 -16.17 -19.83 -1.80
CA PRO A 201 -15.15 -20.86 -1.71
C PRO A 201 -14.20 -20.62 -0.53
N ASN A 202 -13.92 -21.68 0.21
CA ASN A 202 -12.99 -21.70 1.34
C ASN A 202 -11.62 -22.27 0.96
N THR A 203 -11.58 -23.13 -0.06
CA THR A 203 -10.35 -23.73 -0.59
C THR A 203 -10.15 -23.44 -2.07
N MET A 204 -8.94 -23.66 -2.56
CA MET A 204 -8.65 -23.54 -4.00
C MET A 204 -9.42 -24.59 -4.81
N ASP A 205 -9.59 -25.79 -4.29
CA ASP A 205 -10.40 -26.84 -4.92
C ASP A 205 -11.86 -26.43 -5.05
N GLU A 206 -12.44 -25.82 -4.01
CA GLU A 206 -13.80 -25.29 -4.08
C GLU A 206 -13.91 -24.15 -5.11
N LEU A 207 -12.89 -23.28 -5.20
CA LEU A 207 -12.82 -22.22 -6.20
C LEU A 207 -12.75 -22.81 -7.62
N ILE A 208 -11.90 -23.80 -7.84
CA ILE A 208 -11.75 -24.49 -9.11
C ILE A 208 -13.04 -25.22 -9.48
N ALA A 209 -13.67 -25.93 -8.55
CA ALA A 209 -14.90 -26.66 -8.77
C ALA A 209 -16.07 -25.80 -9.25
N MET A 210 -16.09 -24.51 -8.92
CA MET A 210 -17.15 -23.58 -9.36
C MET A 210 -16.89 -22.93 -10.73
N LEU A 211 -15.65 -23.01 -11.26
CA LEU A 211 -15.27 -22.37 -12.54
C LEU A 211 -16.15 -22.79 -13.72
N PRO A 212 -16.51 -24.07 -13.91
CA PRO A 212 -17.39 -24.46 -15.01
C PRO A 212 -18.74 -23.75 -14.98
N ASP A 213 -19.33 -23.58 -13.79
CA ASP A 213 -20.59 -22.89 -13.63
C ASP A 213 -20.50 -21.38 -13.94
N LEU A 214 -19.39 -20.76 -13.64
CA LEU A 214 -19.10 -19.37 -13.98
C LEU A 214 -18.82 -19.21 -15.47
N GLN A 215 -17.90 -20.02 -16.02
CA GLN A 215 -17.39 -19.89 -17.40
C GLN A 215 -18.46 -20.19 -18.45
N MET A 216 -19.37 -21.15 -18.21
CA MET A 216 -20.55 -21.38 -19.08
C MET A 216 -21.45 -20.14 -19.24
N ARG A 217 -21.33 -19.17 -18.35
CA ARG A 217 -22.09 -17.91 -18.36
C ARG A 217 -21.27 -16.71 -18.77
N GLY A 218 -20.02 -16.92 -19.23
CA GLY A 218 -19.09 -15.87 -19.59
C GLY A 218 -18.51 -15.11 -18.39
N LEU A 219 -18.58 -15.69 -17.19
CA LEU A 219 -18.00 -15.17 -15.96
C LEU A 219 -16.69 -15.89 -15.68
N ASN A 220 -15.80 -15.26 -14.89
CA ASN A 220 -14.55 -15.90 -14.48
C ASN A 220 -14.12 -15.40 -13.09
N VAL A 221 -12.95 -15.82 -12.65
CA VAL A 221 -12.33 -15.45 -11.38
C VAL A 221 -11.05 -14.67 -11.64
N TYR A 222 -10.78 -13.66 -10.83
CA TYR A 222 -9.53 -12.93 -10.87
C TYR A 222 -8.56 -13.47 -9.82
N TYR A 223 -7.37 -13.87 -10.27
CA TYR A 223 -6.22 -14.15 -9.44
C TYR A 223 -5.08 -13.18 -9.79
N PRO A 224 -4.43 -12.49 -8.82
CA PRO A 224 -3.40 -11.50 -9.11
C PRO A 224 -2.14 -12.17 -9.67
N THR A 225 -1.68 -11.69 -10.83
CA THR A 225 -0.43 -12.13 -11.45
C THR A 225 0.69 -11.13 -11.22
N ALA A 226 1.94 -11.57 -11.42
CA ALA A 226 3.10 -10.70 -11.30
C ALA A 226 3.07 -9.53 -12.30
N ALA A 227 2.46 -9.70 -13.47
CA ALA A 227 2.31 -8.63 -14.47
C ALA A 227 1.47 -7.44 -13.98
N MET A 228 0.52 -7.68 -13.07
CA MET A 228 -0.32 -6.65 -12.47
C MET A 228 0.39 -5.91 -11.33
N LEU A 229 1.48 -6.45 -10.82
CA LEU A 229 2.18 -5.99 -9.63
C LEU A 229 3.63 -5.63 -9.96
N VAL A 230 3.82 -4.73 -10.92
CA VAL A 230 5.13 -4.36 -11.51
C VAL A 230 6.26 -4.17 -10.48
N MET A 231 5.93 -3.71 -9.29
CA MET A 231 6.90 -3.47 -8.20
C MET A 231 6.95 -4.59 -7.15
N ARG A 232 6.18 -5.67 -7.33
CA ARG A 232 5.96 -6.70 -6.30
C ARG A 232 6.08 -8.09 -6.89
N ASN A 233 7.24 -8.37 -7.44
CA ASN A 233 7.57 -9.72 -7.90
C ASN A 233 7.21 -10.71 -6.80
N PHE A 234 6.66 -11.85 -7.20
CA PHE A 234 6.28 -12.95 -6.31
C PHE A 234 5.04 -12.77 -5.42
N HIS A 235 4.45 -11.58 -5.28
CA HIS A 235 3.25 -11.42 -4.43
C HIS A 235 2.06 -12.28 -4.88
N GLY A 236 1.90 -12.53 -6.18
CA GLY A 236 0.87 -13.41 -6.70
C GLY A 236 1.33 -14.87 -6.89
N THR A 237 2.64 -15.14 -6.90
CA THR A 237 3.17 -16.46 -7.24
C THR A 237 3.59 -17.28 -6.02
N THR A 238 4.24 -16.69 -5.05
CA THR A 238 4.71 -17.40 -3.86
C THR A 238 3.62 -17.91 -2.91
N PRO A 239 2.44 -17.27 -2.77
CA PRO A 239 1.44 -17.75 -1.82
C PRO A 239 1.04 -19.21 -2.01
N ILE A 240 0.72 -19.62 -3.23
CA ILE A 240 0.35 -21.03 -3.51
C ILE A 240 1.52 -21.98 -3.23
N ILE A 241 2.74 -21.59 -3.62
CA ILE A 241 3.95 -22.35 -3.31
C ILE A 241 4.06 -22.62 -1.81
N TYR A 242 3.91 -21.58 -0.97
CA TYR A 242 3.99 -21.72 0.48
C TYR A 242 2.79 -22.48 1.07
N GLN A 243 1.62 -22.38 0.48
CA GLN A 243 0.44 -23.14 0.90
C GLN A 243 0.61 -24.65 0.67
N MET A 244 1.46 -25.02 -0.31
CA MET A 244 1.85 -26.40 -0.62
C MET A 244 3.18 -26.82 0.02
N ASP A 245 3.60 -26.15 1.09
CA ASP A 245 4.84 -26.39 1.82
C ASP A 245 6.13 -26.24 0.99
N GLY A 246 6.03 -25.64 -0.17
CA GLY A 246 7.18 -25.23 -0.97
C GLY A 246 7.85 -23.98 -0.37
N ALA A 247 9.07 -23.72 -0.76
CA ALA A 247 9.83 -22.53 -0.39
C ALA A 247 10.86 -22.15 -1.45
N LEU A 248 11.20 -20.86 -1.54
CA LEU A 248 12.26 -20.43 -2.46
C LEU A 248 13.66 -20.65 -1.87
N TYR A 249 13.77 -20.50 -0.55
CA TYR A 249 15.01 -20.67 0.21
C TYR A 249 14.74 -21.51 1.46
N GLY A 250 15.77 -22.24 1.90
CA GLY A 250 15.77 -22.95 3.18
C GLY A 250 16.23 -22.06 4.33
N ASN A 251 16.98 -22.64 5.25
CA ASN A 251 17.41 -21.93 6.46
C ASN A 251 18.46 -20.83 6.22
N THR A 252 19.10 -20.84 5.09
CA THR A 252 20.08 -19.82 4.69
C THR A 252 19.82 -19.36 3.25
N ALA A 253 20.32 -18.17 2.90
CA ALA A 253 20.22 -17.64 1.53
C ALA A 253 20.97 -18.47 0.47
N LEU A 254 21.84 -19.39 0.88
CA LEU A 254 22.56 -20.30 -0.02
C LEU A 254 21.82 -21.64 -0.20
N ASP A 255 20.84 -21.91 0.63
CA ASP A 255 20.01 -23.11 0.55
C ASP A 255 18.80 -22.82 -0.34
N ILE A 256 18.97 -23.07 -1.63
CA ILE A 256 17.97 -22.76 -2.67
C ILE A 256 17.03 -23.95 -2.83
N LEU A 257 15.73 -23.74 -2.69
CA LEU A 257 14.68 -24.74 -2.73
C LEU A 257 13.70 -24.59 -3.90
N VAL A 258 14.04 -23.76 -4.88
CA VAL A 258 13.17 -23.48 -6.05
C VAL A 258 12.86 -24.71 -6.92
N ASP A 259 13.69 -25.74 -6.85
CA ASP A 259 13.56 -27.01 -7.55
C ASP A 259 13.13 -28.17 -6.63
N SER A 260 12.75 -27.90 -5.39
CA SER A 260 12.17 -28.91 -4.52
C SER A 260 10.80 -29.37 -5.06
N GLU A 261 10.43 -30.62 -4.77
CA GLU A 261 9.18 -31.23 -5.23
C GLU A 261 7.97 -30.33 -4.86
N ALA A 262 7.84 -29.95 -3.60
CA ALA A 262 6.75 -29.09 -3.12
C ALA A 262 6.72 -27.71 -3.79
N THR A 263 7.89 -27.10 -4.08
CA THR A 263 7.94 -25.83 -4.78
C THR A 263 7.49 -25.96 -6.23
N VAL A 264 7.91 -27.03 -6.91
CA VAL A 264 7.51 -27.33 -8.29
C VAL A 264 6.01 -27.66 -8.36
N GLU A 265 5.47 -28.41 -7.43
CA GLU A 265 4.03 -28.69 -7.32
C GLU A 265 3.23 -27.41 -7.10
N GLY A 266 3.62 -26.56 -6.15
CA GLY A 266 2.95 -25.28 -5.90
C GLY A 266 3.01 -24.33 -7.09
N PHE A 267 4.11 -24.32 -7.83
CA PHE A 267 4.22 -23.55 -9.07
C PHE A 267 3.36 -24.15 -10.20
N THR A 268 3.24 -25.47 -10.25
CA THR A 268 2.37 -26.17 -11.21
C THR A 268 0.92 -25.82 -10.95
N GLU A 269 0.45 -25.93 -9.71
CA GLU A 269 -0.90 -25.55 -9.29
C GLU A 269 -1.23 -24.11 -9.69
N LEU A 270 -0.33 -23.17 -9.40
CA LEU A 270 -0.50 -21.80 -9.83
C LEU A 270 -0.65 -21.67 -11.35
N THR A 271 0.20 -22.32 -12.12
CA THR A 271 0.17 -22.19 -13.59
C THR A 271 -1.05 -22.86 -14.21
N GLU A 272 -1.57 -23.92 -13.61
CA GLU A 272 -2.78 -24.61 -14.05
C GLU A 272 -4.03 -23.73 -13.92
N LEU A 273 -4.08 -22.78 -12.97
CA LEU A 273 -5.15 -21.78 -12.93
C LEU A 273 -5.35 -21.08 -14.27
N PHE A 274 -4.25 -20.81 -14.98
CA PHE A 274 -4.27 -20.05 -16.23
C PHE A 274 -4.24 -20.96 -17.48
N THR A 275 -3.58 -22.09 -17.41
CA THR A 275 -3.36 -22.97 -18.56
C THR A 275 -4.41 -24.07 -18.70
N LEU A 276 -4.95 -24.55 -17.58
CA LEU A 276 -5.94 -25.62 -17.53
C LEU A 276 -7.34 -25.08 -17.23
N TYR A 277 -7.45 -24.15 -16.28
CA TYR A 277 -8.72 -23.64 -15.78
C TYR A 277 -9.13 -22.30 -16.41
N ASP A 278 -8.33 -21.77 -17.35
CA ASP A 278 -8.65 -20.59 -18.17
C ASP A 278 -8.97 -19.30 -17.37
N LEU A 279 -8.27 -19.09 -16.25
CA LEU A 279 -8.32 -17.81 -15.59
C LEU A 279 -7.66 -16.73 -16.46
N PRO A 280 -8.17 -15.49 -16.48
CA PRO A 280 -7.57 -14.42 -17.26
C PRO A 280 -6.18 -14.04 -16.72
N VAL A 281 -5.17 -14.11 -17.57
CA VAL A 281 -3.77 -13.76 -17.24
C VAL A 281 -3.59 -12.25 -17.09
N ASP A 282 -4.27 -11.48 -17.94
CA ASP A 282 -4.19 -10.03 -17.96
C ASP A 282 -5.57 -9.40 -17.68
N VAL A 283 -5.69 -8.76 -16.52
CA VAL A 283 -6.89 -8.02 -16.10
C VAL A 283 -6.43 -6.62 -15.69
N PRO A 284 -6.38 -5.68 -16.62
CA PRO A 284 -5.83 -4.33 -16.37
C PRO A 284 -6.53 -3.58 -15.23
N ASN A 285 -7.80 -3.91 -14.97
CA ASN A 285 -8.60 -3.23 -13.96
C ASN A 285 -9.64 -4.17 -13.34
N PHE A 286 -9.23 -4.88 -12.28
CA PHE A 286 -10.13 -5.77 -11.54
C PHE A 286 -11.39 -5.05 -11.04
N TYR A 287 -11.26 -3.85 -10.49
CA TYR A 287 -12.40 -3.06 -10.00
C TYR A 287 -13.52 -2.93 -11.05
N GLN A 288 -13.15 -2.61 -12.29
CA GLN A 288 -14.14 -2.43 -13.36
C GLN A 288 -14.87 -3.74 -13.70
N HIS A 289 -14.15 -4.83 -13.79
CA HIS A 289 -14.69 -6.17 -14.05
C HIS A 289 -15.57 -6.66 -12.89
N PHE A 290 -15.13 -6.45 -11.66
CA PHE A 290 -15.90 -6.78 -10.46
C PHE A 290 -17.21 -5.98 -10.38
N ARG A 291 -17.12 -4.68 -10.64
CA ARG A 291 -18.28 -3.77 -10.71
C ARG A 291 -19.28 -4.22 -11.76
N ASN A 292 -18.82 -4.57 -12.96
CA ASN A 292 -19.67 -5.07 -14.06
C ASN A 292 -20.20 -6.47 -13.79
N GLY A 293 -19.53 -7.28 -12.98
CA GLY A 293 -19.93 -8.62 -12.57
C GLY A 293 -19.42 -9.74 -13.47
N ASP A 294 -18.58 -9.46 -14.44
CA ASP A 294 -17.93 -10.49 -15.28
C ASP A 294 -16.78 -11.22 -14.56
N LEU A 295 -16.18 -10.60 -13.56
CA LEU A 295 -15.30 -11.24 -12.58
C LEU A 295 -15.91 -11.16 -11.17
N PRO A 296 -16.94 -11.98 -10.86
CA PRO A 296 -17.69 -11.88 -9.62
C PRO A 296 -16.92 -12.35 -8.38
N ILE A 297 -15.79 -12.99 -8.54
CA ILE A 297 -14.83 -13.37 -7.50
C ILE A 297 -13.47 -12.90 -7.92
N GLY A 298 -12.69 -12.38 -6.97
CA GLY A 298 -11.30 -12.02 -7.23
C GLY A 298 -10.49 -11.82 -5.97
N ILE A 299 -9.22 -12.19 -6.03
CA ILE A 299 -8.25 -11.94 -4.97
C ILE A 299 -7.55 -10.63 -5.31
N ALA A 300 -7.76 -9.62 -4.47
CA ALA A 300 -7.19 -8.29 -4.66
C ALA A 300 -6.72 -7.71 -3.32
N ASP A 301 -5.92 -6.66 -3.38
CA ASP A 301 -5.44 -6.00 -2.19
C ASP A 301 -6.55 -5.20 -1.48
N PHE A 302 -6.36 -4.93 -0.19
CA PHE A 302 -7.38 -4.29 0.63
C PHE A 302 -7.68 -2.83 0.21
N ASN A 303 -6.79 -2.18 -0.54
CA ASN A 303 -7.08 -0.86 -1.12
C ASN A 303 -8.27 -0.93 -2.09
N SER A 304 -8.46 -2.06 -2.76
CA SER A 304 -9.63 -2.30 -3.61
C SER A 304 -10.96 -2.22 -2.86
N TYR A 305 -10.97 -2.50 -1.55
CA TYR A 305 -12.16 -2.36 -0.70
C TYR A 305 -12.70 -0.93 -0.71
N ASN A 306 -11.81 0.03 -0.47
CA ASN A 306 -12.20 1.44 -0.46
C ASN A 306 -12.61 1.94 -1.84
N LEU A 307 -11.88 1.51 -2.86
CA LEU A 307 -12.21 1.86 -4.24
C LEU A 307 -13.61 1.37 -4.61
N ILE A 308 -13.94 0.10 -4.32
CA ILE A 308 -15.26 -0.46 -4.61
C ILE A 308 -16.35 0.24 -3.77
N LEU A 309 -16.09 0.44 -2.48
CA LEU A 309 -17.04 1.07 -1.56
C LEU A 309 -17.43 2.48 -2.02
N ASN A 310 -16.47 3.28 -2.44
CA ASN A 310 -16.67 4.69 -2.77
C ASN A 310 -17.04 4.92 -4.24
N ALA A 311 -16.48 4.15 -5.17
CA ALA A 311 -16.65 4.38 -6.60
C ALA A 311 -17.70 3.50 -7.27
N ALA A 312 -18.30 2.52 -6.56
CA ALA A 312 -19.35 1.65 -7.08
C ALA A 312 -20.61 1.60 -6.17
N PRO A 313 -21.25 2.76 -5.89
CA PRO A 313 -22.42 2.80 -4.99
C PRO A 313 -23.61 1.95 -5.49
N GLU A 314 -23.70 1.69 -6.77
CA GLU A 314 -24.77 0.86 -7.37
C GLU A 314 -24.66 -0.63 -6.99
N ILE A 315 -23.52 -1.10 -6.52
CA ILE A 315 -23.35 -2.47 -6.01
C ILE A 315 -23.11 -2.53 -4.50
N ALA A 316 -23.32 -1.45 -3.77
CA ALA A 316 -22.95 -1.30 -2.35
C ALA A 316 -23.41 -2.45 -1.44
N ASN A 317 -24.57 -3.08 -1.71
CA ASN A 317 -25.11 -4.19 -0.93
C ASN A 317 -25.01 -5.54 -1.64
N SER A 318 -24.23 -5.63 -2.71
CA SER A 318 -24.18 -6.78 -3.61
C SER A 318 -22.83 -7.49 -3.58
N TRP A 319 -21.97 -7.18 -2.64
CA TRP A 319 -20.65 -7.78 -2.51
C TRP A 319 -20.18 -7.85 -1.04
N SER A 320 -19.19 -8.67 -0.81
CA SER A 320 -18.51 -8.78 0.48
C SER A 320 -17.07 -9.26 0.29
N ILE A 321 -16.35 -9.36 1.38
CA ILE A 321 -14.99 -9.91 1.42
C ILE A 321 -14.94 -11.18 2.26
N ALA A 322 -13.99 -12.05 1.96
CA ALA A 322 -13.68 -13.24 2.74
C ALA A 322 -12.15 -13.44 2.78
N LEU A 323 -11.71 -14.37 3.61
CA LEU A 323 -10.32 -14.84 3.55
C LEU A 323 -10.03 -15.42 2.15
N VAL A 324 -8.80 -15.32 1.71
CA VAL A 324 -8.38 -15.96 0.46
C VAL A 324 -8.61 -17.46 0.54
N PRO A 325 -9.03 -18.11 -0.56
CA PRO A 325 -9.09 -19.56 -0.61
C PRO A 325 -7.70 -20.15 -0.34
N GLY A 326 -7.64 -21.18 0.48
CA GLY A 326 -6.39 -21.84 0.83
C GLY A 326 -6.29 -23.24 0.28
N ILE A 327 -5.16 -23.88 0.48
CA ILE A 327 -4.96 -25.30 0.18
C ILE A 327 -5.12 -26.08 1.48
N GLU A 328 -5.97 -27.10 1.45
CA GLU A 328 -6.21 -27.97 2.59
C GLU A 328 -5.06 -28.98 2.71
N ASP A 329 -4.48 -29.05 3.89
CA ASP A 329 -3.48 -30.05 4.22
C ASP A 329 -4.18 -31.41 4.42
N GLU A 330 -3.83 -32.39 3.62
CA GLU A 330 -4.48 -33.71 3.60
C GLU A 330 -4.32 -34.49 4.90
N GLU A 331 -3.27 -34.24 5.66
CA GLU A 331 -2.99 -34.98 6.91
C GLU A 331 -3.74 -34.35 8.10
N THR A 332 -3.78 -33.03 8.17
CA THR A 332 -4.31 -32.29 9.32
C THR A 332 -5.72 -31.75 9.10
N GLY A 333 -6.16 -31.61 7.85
CA GLY A 333 -7.39 -30.91 7.48
C GLY A 333 -7.33 -29.39 7.71
N GLU A 334 -6.14 -28.85 7.99
CA GLU A 334 -5.96 -27.40 8.13
C GLU A 334 -5.90 -26.74 6.74
N VAL A 335 -6.63 -25.64 6.57
CA VAL A 335 -6.58 -24.85 5.34
C VAL A 335 -5.50 -23.78 5.45
N LYS A 336 -4.39 -23.99 4.77
CA LYS A 336 -3.27 -23.05 4.68
C LYS A 336 -3.65 -21.87 3.78
N ARG A 337 -3.61 -20.64 4.33
CA ARG A 337 -4.01 -19.41 3.64
C ARG A 337 -2.90 -18.36 3.61
N TYR A 338 -1.67 -18.83 3.45
CA TYR A 338 -0.57 -17.87 3.29
C TYR A 338 -0.85 -16.96 2.10
N MET A 339 -0.74 -15.67 2.33
CA MET A 339 -0.91 -14.67 1.29
C MET A 339 0.08 -13.55 1.51
N SER A 340 0.51 -12.94 0.43
CA SER A 340 1.42 -11.81 0.48
C SER A 340 0.76 -10.60 1.14
N GLY A 341 1.58 -9.85 1.85
CA GLY A 341 1.23 -8.54 2.38
C GLY A 341 2.40 -7.59 2.17
N GLY A 342 2.15 -6.32 2.37
CA GLY A 342 3.18 -5.29 2.37
C GLY A 342 2.87 -4.27 3.43
N ALA A 343 3.91 -3.77 4.07
CA ALA A 343 3.80 -2.65 4.99
C ALA A 343 4.65 -1.49 4.45
N GLU A 344 4.20 -0.29 4.67
CA GLU A 344 5.10 0.85 4.63
C GLU A 344 5.68 1.02 6.02
N SER A 345 6.87 1.55 6.09
CA SER A 345 7.66 1.58 7.32
C SER A 345 8.14 2.99 7.64
N THR A 346 8.42 3.19 8.91
CA THR A 346 9.16 4.34 9.42
C THR A 346 10.57 3.90 9.78
N VAL A 347 11.58 4.64 9.32
CA VAL A 347 13.01 4.39 9.56
C VAL A 347 13.65 5.56 10.27
N MET A 348 14.74 5.29 11.02
CA MET A 348 15.58 6.30 11.66
C MET A 348 16.97 6.27 11.07
N PHE A 349 17.47 7.42 10.65
CA PHE A 349 18.85 7.58 10.19
C PHE A 349 19.80 7.82 11.36
N SER A 350 21.04 7.34 11.20
CA SER A 350 22.06 7.48 12.23
C SER A 350 22.48 8.93 12.42
N SER A 351 22.55 9.38 13.67
CA SER A 351 22.97 10.70 14.09
C SER A 351 23.70 10.63 15.45
N ASP A 352 23.72 11.70 16.23
CA ASP A 352 24.19 11.63 17.60
C ASP A 352 23.13 11.01 18.55
N ASP A 353 23.59 10.48 19.68
CA ASP A 353 22.74 9.74 20.63
C ASP A 353 21.59 10.59 21.19
N GLU A 354 21.78 11.90 21.42
CA GLU A 354 20.72 12.77 21.95
C GLU A 354 19.61 12.94 20.90
N ARG A 355 19.99 13.14 19.65
CA ARG A 355 19.08 13.29 18.54
C ARG A 355 18.31 12.01 18.24
N GLU A 356 18.99 10.86 18.26
CA GLU A 356 18.37 9.56 18.10
C GLU A 356 17.38 9.24 19.24
N GLN A 357 17.65 9.62 20.47
CA GLN A 357 16.69 9.48 21.57
C GLN A 357 15.44 10.32 21.38
N LYS A 358 15.55 11.56 20.91
CA LYS A 358 14.39 12.40 20.57
C LYS A 358 13.59 11.83 19.41
N ALA A 359 14.29 11.34 18.38
CA ALA A 359 13.67 10.69 17.22
C ALA A 359 12.92 9.42 17.62
N TRP A 360 13.50 8.61 18.54
CA TRP A 360 12.84 7.42 19.06
C TRP A 360 11.55 7.75 19.84
N GLN A 361 11.58 8.76 20.68
CA GLN A 361 10.37 9.21 21.40
C GLN A 361 9.25 9.60 20.43
N PHE A 362 9.59 10.25 19.31
CA PHE A 362 8.61 10.56 18.28
C PHE A 362 8.07 9.29 17.59
N MET A 363 8.95 8.36 17.19
CA MET A 363 8.52 7.10 16.55
C MET A 363 7.65 6.26 17.49
N GLU A 364 8.01 6.18 18.77
CA GLU A 364 7.22 5.51 19.77
C GLU A 364 5.83 6.14 19.91
N TRP A 365 5.75 7.46 20.09
CA TRP A 365 4.49 8.19 20.17
C TRP A 365 3.64 8.00 18.92
N TRP A 366 4.22 8.20 17.75
CA TRP A 366 3.50 8.06 16.48
C TRP A 366 2.99 6.64 16.25
N SER A 367 3.69 5.62 16.75
CA SER A 367 3.30 4.22 16.63
C SER A 367 2.19 3.79 17.59
N ARG A 368 1.73 4.63 18.50
CA ARG A 368 0.66 4.30 19.46
C ARG A 368 -0.67 4.12 18.77
N ALA A 369 -1.44 3.12 19.19
CA ALA A 369 -2.75 2.80 18.59
C ALA A 369 -3.77 3.94 18.73
N ASP A 370 -3.78 4.65 19.87
CA ASP A 370 -4.66 5.80 20.10
C ASP A 370 -4.32 6.98 19.18
N ILE A 371 -3.04 7.25 18.96
CA ILE A 371 -2.57 8.30 18.05
C ILE A 371 -2.93 7.98 16.60
N GLN A 372 -2.70 6.74 16.17
CA GLN A 372 -3.04 6.30 14.82
C GLN A 372 -4.56 6.27 14.58
N ALA A 373 -5.34 5.86 15.57
CA ALA A 373 -6.80 5.89 15.50
C ALA A 373 -7.33 7.32 15.36
N GLU A 374 -6.80 8.24 16.16
CA GLU A 374 -7.18 9.66 16.06
C GLU A 374 -6.77 10.27 14.73
N PHE A 375 -5.58 9.97 14.25
CA PHE A 375 -5.10 10.41 12.94
C PHE A 375 -6.06 9.97 11.82
N GLY A 376 -6.44 8.68 11.80
CA GLY A 376 -7.42 8.16 10.85
C GLY A 376 -8.80 8.81 10.98
N GLN A 377 -9.28 9.07 12.21
CA GLN A 377 -10.55 9.79 12.43
C GLN A 377 -10.50 11.22 11.93
N ARG A 378 -9.40 11.95 12.15
CA ARG A 378 -9.24 13.33 11.68
C ARG A 378 -9.21 13.39 10.15
N LEU A 379 -8.53 12.44 9.49
CA LEU A 379 -8.55 12.30 8.03
C LEU A 379 -9.98 12.09 7.52
N GLN A 380 -10.70 11.14 8.10
CA GLN A 380 -12.08 10.84 7.71
C GLN A 380 -13.01 12.05 7.88
N ILE A 381 -12.95 12.74 9.01
CA ILE A 381 -13.80 13.90 9.29
C ILE A 381 -13.54 15.04 8.31
N LEU A 382 -12.28 15.27 7.92
CA LEU A 382 -11.91 16.42 7.10
C LEU A 382 -11.99 16.16 5.60
N TYR A 383 -11.77 14.92 5.17
CA TYR A 383 -11.61 14.59 3.76
C TYR A 383 -12.56 13.51 3.24
N GLY A 384 -13.31 12.83 4.13
CA GLY A 384 -14.33 11.86 3.77
C GLY A 384 -13.96 10.40 4.05
N ASP A 385 -14.94 9.53 3.77
CA ASP A 385 -14.85 8.10 4.11
C ASP A 385 -13.81 7.33 3.28
N GLU A 386 -13.35 7.88 2.16
CA GLU A 386 -12.27 7.31 1.35
C GLU A 386 -10.93 7.23 2.08
N TYR A 387 -10.75 7.99 3.15
CA TYR A 387 -9.54 8.01 3.98
C TYR A 387 -9.56 7.00 5.15
N ILE A 388 -10.57 6.12 5.22
CA ILE A 388 -10.77 5.21 6.37
C ILE A 388 -9.71 4.11 6.50
N SER A 389 -8.93 3.77 5.50
CA SER A 389 -8.58 2.38 5.36
C SER A 389 -7.25 1.90 5.90
N SER A 390 -6.19 2.61 5.64
CA SER A 390 -4.85 2.01 5.81
C SER A 390 -4.31 2.13 7.24
N TYR A 391 -4.95 2.94 8.08
CA TYR A 391 -4.45 3.30 9.41
C TYR A 391 -5.17 2.60 10.56
N LYS A 392 -6.16 1.76 10.29
CA LYS A 392 -6.72 0.90 11.36
C LYS A 392 -5.75 -0.25 11.62
N ARG A 393 -4.99 -0.13 12.68
CA ARG A 393 -4.26 -1.24 13.28
C ARG A 393 -5.24 -2.11 14.06
N PHE A 394 -5.10 -3.38 13.90
CA PHE A 394 -5.84 -4.40 14.62
C PHE A 394 -5.01 -4.89 15.80
#